data_498ceda94065b53eccf1c22be3178103
#
_entry.id   498ceda94065b53eccf1c22be3178103
#
_cell.length_a   1.000
_cell.length_b   1.000
_cell.length_c   1.000
_cell.angle_alpha   90.00
_cell.angle_beta   90.00
_cell.angle_gamma   90.00
#
_symmetry.space_group_name_H-M   'P 1'
#
loop_
_entity.id
_entity.type
_entity.pdbx_description
1 polymer ?
#
loop_
_entity_poly.entity_id
_entity_poly.type
_entity_poly.pdbx_seq_one_letter_code
_entity_poly.pdbx_strand_id
1 'polypeptide(L)'
;DVAPSRGLGDVYKRQEHGCVVSYVHGGGRIGVIVDADTDVVNDAVKEAMVNIAMQIAALNPKYVSRDEVSADYIAHEKEILLAQIMNDPKESQKPEKVINGMIEGRISKELKEVCLVDQVYVKAEDGKQTVAKYLDEVSKAVGCTVKVKRFVRFETGEGLEKKQEDFAAEVAAQMNA
;
A
#
# COMPACT_ATOMS: atom_id res chain seq x y z
N ASP A 1 38.59 6.57 23.44
CA ASP A 1 38.06 5.38 22.72
C ASP A 1 36.60 5.66 22.37
N VAL A 2 36.39 6.27 21.20
CA VAL A 2 35.04 6.54 20.70
C VAL A 2 34.66 5.32 19.87
N ALA A 3 33.78 4.49 20.41
CA ALA A 3 33.22 3.37 19.67
C ALA A 3 32.56 3.89 18.36
N PRO A 4 32.90 3.35 17.19
CA PRO A 4 32.27 3.78 15.93
C PRO A 4 30.79 3.46 16.00
N SER A 5 29.98 4.47 15.75
CA SER A 5 28.52 4.34 15.71
C SER A 5 28.11 3.27 14.68
N ARG A 6 27.62 2.14 15.16
CA ARG A 6 27.14 1.02 14.33
C ARG A 6 26.02 1.41 13.33
N GLY A 7 25.39 2.59 13.51
CA GLY A 7 24.33 3.09 12.65
C GLY A 7 24.80 3.64 11.29
N LEU A 8 26.00 4.21 11.21
CA LEU A 8 26.51 4.78 9.95
C LEU A 8 26.97 3.70 8.95
N GLY A 9 27.45 2.56 9.44
CA GLY A 9 27.87 1.44 8.61
C GLY A 9 26.69 0.75 7.90
N ASP A 10 25.54 0.63 8.57
CA ASP A 10 24.34 0.00 7.98
C ASP A 10 23.67 0.92 6.95
N VAL A 11 23.69 2.23 7.15
CA VAL A 11 23.21 3.20 6.17
C VAL A 11 24.09 3.19 4.92
N TYR A 12 25.39 3.09 5.06
CA TYR A 12 26.35 3.05 3.93
C TYR A 12 26.22 1.76 3.10
N LYS A 13 26.04 0.60 3.75
CA LYS A 13 25.85 -0.68 3.04
C LYS A 13 24.52 -0.77 2.29
N ARG A 14 23.48 -0.07 2.75
CA ARG A 14 22.18 -0.01 2.04
C ARG A 14 22.21 0.88 0.80
N GLN A 15 23.20 1.76 0.68
CA GLN A 15 23.36 2.64 -0.49
C GLN A 15 24.11 1.99 -1.66
N GLU A 16 24.72 0.80 -1.48
CA GLU A 16 25.41 0.09 -2.56
C GLU A 16 24.44 -0.59 -3.52
N HIS A 17 23.22 -0.95 -3.07
CA HIS A 17 22.20 -1.62 -3.90
C HIS A 17 20.82 -1.08 -3.55
N GLY A 18 20.42 0.01 -4.20
CA GLY A 18 19.09 0.59 -4.06
C GLY A 18 19.07 2.03 -3.56
N CYS A 19 17.87 2.59 -3.43
CA CYS A 19 17.67 3.91 -2.85
C CYS A 19 16.43 3.94 -1.96
N VAL A 20 16.51 4.77 -0.92
CA VAL A 20 15.39 5.06 -0.03
C VAL A 20 14.91 6.47 -0.27
N VAL A 21 13.60 6.61 -0.51
CA VAL A 21 12.94 7.90 -0.75
C VAL A 21 11.86 8.10 0.29
N SER A 22 11.73 9.33 0.78
CA SER A 22 10.65 9.73 1.68
C SER A 22 9.74 10.75 1.00
N TYR A 23 8.45 10.70 1.33
CA TYR A 23 7.44 11.63 0.86
C TYR A 23 6.49 11.99 2.00
N VAL A 24 6.17 13.27 2.12
CA VAL A 24 5.23 13.80 3.13
C VAL A 24 4.05 14.44 2.42
N HIS A 25 2.84 14.03 2.76
CA HIS A 25 1.60 14.50 2.17
C HIS A 25 0.70 15.20 3.19
N GLY A 26 -0.15 16.12 2.69
CA GLY A 26 -1.21 16.74 3.48
C GLY A 26 -0.72 17.52 4.71
N GLY A 27 0.38 18.28 4.57
CA GLY A 27 0.90 19.09 5.66
C GLY A 27 1.44 18.27 6.85
N GLY A 28 1.99 17.08 6.58
CA GLY A 28 2.52 16.20 7.62
C GLY A 28 1.55 15.13 8.11
N ARG A 29 0.37 15.01 7.49
CA ARG A 29 -0.63 14.00 7.90
C ARG A 29 -0.22 12.58 7.52
N ILE A 30 0.40 12.41 6.35
CA ILE A 30 0.83 11.12 5.84
C ILE A 30 2.30 11.20 5.51
N GLY A 31 3.10 10.29 6.06
CA GLY A 31 4.50 10.08 5.72
C GLY A 31 4.68 8.72 5.04
N VAL A 32 5.44 8.65 3.96
CA VAL A 32 5.76 7.40 3.26
C VAL A 32 7.26 7.30 3.06
N ILE A 33 7.80 6.11 3.31
CA ILE A 33 9.18 5.74 3.00
C ILE A 33 9.12 4.57 2.03
N VAL A 34 9.85 4.68 0.91
CA VAL A 34 9.96 3.63 -0.09
C VAL A 34 11.41 3.19 -0.21
N ASP A 35 11.65 1.91 -0.09
CA ASP A 35 12.94 1.26 -0.29
C ASP A 35 12.91 0.57 -1.67
N ALA A 36 13.72 1.04 -2.60
CA ALA A 36 13.81 0.54 -3.97
C ALA A 36 15.01 -0.37 -4.13
N ASP A 37 14.82 -1.47 -4.86
CA ASP A 37 15.88 -2.37 -5.32
C ASP A 37 16.27 -1.98 -6.74
N THR A 38 17.51 -1.49 -6.91
CA THR A 38 18.04 -1.03 -8.19
C THR A 38 19.57 -0.87 -8.12
N ASP A 39 20.25 -1.15 -9.20
CA ASP A 39 21.71 -0.94 -9.30
C ASP A 39 22.06 0.49 -9.75
N VAL A 40 21.08 1.26 -10.22
CA VAL A 40 21.28 2.64 -10.69
C VAL A 40 20.47 3.61 -9.82
N VAL A 41 21.16 4.56 -9.20
CA VAL A 41 20.54 5.63 -8.42
C VAL A 41 20.81 6.96 -9.11
N ASN A 42 19.86 7.40 -9.94
CA ASN A 42 19.87 8.69 -10.61
C ASN A 42 18.60 9.47 -10.30
N ASP A 43 18.50 10.69 -10.82
CA ASP A 43 17.34 11.55 -10.54
C ASP A 43 16.04 10.97 -11.11
N ALA A 44 16.09 10.27 -12.24
CA ALA A 44 14.92 9.61 -12.83
C ALA A 44 14.37 8.49 -11.92
N VAL A 45 15.26 7.68 -11.32
CA VAL A 45 14.86 6.64 -10.36
C VAL A 45 14.28 7.29 -9.10
N LYS A 46 14.92 8.34 -8.59
CA LYS A 46 14.42 9.04 -7.39
C LYS A 46 13.05 9.66 -7.64
N GLU A 47 12.84 10.30 -8.76
CA GLU A 47 11.55 10.87 -9.16
C GLU A 47 10.48 9.78 -9.28
N ALA A 48 10.82 8.66 -9.93
CA ALA A 48 9.92 7.52 -10.01
C ALA A 48 9.51 7.00 -8.63
N MET A 49 10.46 6.88 -7.69
CA MET A 49 10.16 6.44 -6.32
C MET A 49 9.33 7.45 -5.54
N VAL A 50 9.51 8.76 -5.76
CA VAL A 50 8.62 9.80 -5.20
C VAL A 50 7.20 9.64 -5.75
N ASN A 51 7.04 9.35 -7.04
CA ASN A 51 5.74 9.09 -7.64
C ASN A 51 5.08 7.83 -7.03
N ILE A 52 5.86 6.78 -6.77
CA ILE A 52 5.37 5.58 -6.05
C ILE A 52 5.00 5.92 -4.61
N ALA A 53 5.76 6.76 -3.92
CA ALA A 53 5.40 7.20 -2.56
C ALA A 53 4.09 8.01 -2.54
N MET A 54 3.83 8.83 -3.55
CA MET A 54 2.54 9.52 -3.74
C MET A 54 1.39 8.51 -3.96
N GLN A 55 1.61 7.46 -4.77
CA GLN A 55 0.66 6.37 -4.96
C GLN A 55 0.30 5.70 -3.63
N ILE A 56 1.30 5.35 -2.83
CA ILE A 56 1.13 4.71 -1.53
C ILE A 56 0.38 5.63 -0.56
N ALA A 57 0.71 6.93 -0.55
CA ALA A 57 0.00 7.91 0.26
C ALA A 57 -1.49 7.98 -0.09
N ALA A 58 -1.82 7.94 -1.38
CA ALA A 58 -3.18 8.10 -1.89
C ALA A 58 -4.04 6.83 -1.71
N LEU A 59 -3.52 5.65 -2.05
CA LEU A 59 -4.30 4.41 -2.13
C LEU A 59 -4.05 3.41 -1.00
N ASN A 60 -3.09 3.69 -0.11
CA ASN A 60 -2.80 2.90 1.09
C ASN A 60 -2.72 1.38 0.84
N PRO A 61 -1.86 0.90 -0.07
CA PRO A 61 -1.67 -0.53 -0.27
C PRO A 61 -1.12 -1.18 1.01
N LYS A 62 -1.40 -2.47 1.20
CA LYS A 62 -0.92 -3.24 2.35
C LYS A 62 0.33 -4.05 2.03
N TYR A 63 0.48 -4.45 0.76
CA TYR A 63 1.55 -5.31 0.27
C TYR A 63 2.21 -4.68 -0.96
N VAL A 64 3.48 -5.02 -1.22
CA VAL A 64 4.12 -4.63 -2.48
C VAL A 64 3.55 -5.44 -3.63
N SER A 65 3.48 -6.77 -3.48
CA SER A 65 2.98 -7.69 -4.50
C SER A 65 2.12 -8.79 -3.88
N ARG A 66 1.48 -9.59 -4.73
CA ARG A 66 0.68 -10.76 -4.31
C ARG A 66 1.52 -11.83 -3.62
N ASP A 67 2.81 -11.90 -3.90
CA ASP A 67 3.72 -12.89 -3.31
C ASP A 67 3.90 -12.68 -1.80
N GLU A 68 3.63 -11.46 -1.30
CA GLU A 68 3.67 -11.15 0.13
C GLU A 68 2.37 -11.52 0.87
N VAL A 69 1.30 -11.80 0.13
CA VAL A 69 0.00 -12.15 0.72
C VAL A 69 0.03 -13.61 1.17
N SER A 70 -0.17 -13.83 2.47
CA SER A 70 -0.15 -15.19 3.01
C SER A 70 -1.32 -16.04 2.49
N ALA A 71 -1.08 -17.35 2.34
CA ALA A 71 -2.13 -18.30 1.97
C ALA A 71 -3.27 -18.32 3.01
N ASP A 72 -2.95 -18.13 4.28
CA ASP A 72 -3.93 -18.07 5.38
C ASP A 72 -4.85 -16.86 5.25
N TYR A 73 -4.31 -15.71 4.85
CA TYR A 73 -5.12 -14.51 4.57
C TYR A 73 -6.12 -14.79 3.45
N ILE A 74 -5.65 -15.37 2.33
CA ILE A 74 -6.51 -15.69 1.18
C ILE A 74 -7.57 -16.73 1.58
N ALA A 75 -7.23 -17.73 2.39
CA ALA A 75 -8.17 -18.74 2.86
C ALA A 75 -9.26 -18.10 3.75
N HIS A 76 -8.87 -17.24 4.67
CA HIS A 76 -9.79 -16.54 5.55
C HIS A 76 -10.75 -15.61 4.79
N GLU A 77 -10.26 -14.85 3.81
CA GLU A 77 -11.10 -14.02 2.96
C GLU A 77 -12.08 -14.84 2.12
N LYS A 78 -11.65 -16.02 1.63
CA LYS A 78 -12.56 -16.97 0.94
C LYS A 78 -13.70 -17.44 1.84
N GLU A 79 -13.42 -17.74 3.09
CA GLU A 79 -14.44 -18.17 4.07
C GLU A 79 -15.45 -17.03 4.34
N ILE A 80 -14.97 -15.80 4.53
CA ILE A 80 -15.82 -14.62 4.73
C ILE A 80 -16.71 -14.39 3.50
N LEU A 81 -16.14 -14.40 2.30
CA LEU A 81 -16.88 -14.21 1.06
C LEU A 81 -17.91 -15.32 0.83
N LEU A 82 -17.57 -16.57 1.12
CA LEU A 82 -18.51 -17.68 1.05
C LEU A 82 -19.68 -17.47 2.01
N ALA A 83 -19.40 -17.11 3.27
CA ALA A 83 -20.44 -16.82 4.26
C ALA A 83 -21.36 -15.68 3.81
N GLN A 84 -20.81 -14.60 3.23
CA GLN A 84 -21.59 -13.49 2.67
C GLN A 84 -22.49 -13.94 1.53
N ILE A 85 -21.98 -14.74 0.59
CA ILE A 85 -22.74 -15.30 -0.52
C ILE A 85 -23.86 -16.22 -0.04
N MET A 86 -23.58 -17.09 0.94
CA MET A 86 -24.56 -18.01 1.49
C MET A 86 -25.68 -17.30 2.28
N ASN A 87 -25.40 -16.12 2.83
CA ASN A 87 -26.40 -15.29 3.50
C ASN A 87 -27.29 -14.48 2.52
N ASP A 88 -26.92 -14.37 1.24
CA ASP A 88 -27.73 -13.72 0.23
C ASP A 88 -28.69 -14.73 -0.41
N PRO A 89 -30.03 -14.56 -0.29
CA PRO A 89 -31.01 -15.53 -0.85
C PRO A 89 -30.94 -15.68 -2.36
N LYS A 90 -30.42 -14.71 -3.10
CA LYS A 90 -30.27 -14.75 -4.56
C LYS A 90 -28.95 -15.39 -4.99
N GLU A 91 -27.89 -15.15 -4.24
CA GLU A 91 -26.56 -15.66 -4.57
C GLU A 91 -26.36 -17.11 -4.09
N SER A 92 -26.94 -17.47 -2.94
CA SER A 92 -26.84 -18.83 -2.35
C SER A 92 -27.49 -19.93 -3.21
N GLN A 93 -28.43 -19.59 -4.08
CA GLN A 93 -29.08 -20.56 -4.98
C GLN A 93 -28.29 -20.86 -6.26
N LYS A 94 -27.15 -20.17 -6.48
CA LYS A 94 -26.31 -20.39 -7.65
C LYS A 94 -25.55 -21.72 -7.56
N PRO A 95 -25.24 -22.37 -8.69
CA PRO A 95 -24.40 -23.55 -8.71
C PRO A 95 -23.04 -23.30 -8.05
N GLU A 96 -22.50 -24.29 -7.34
CA GLU A 96 -21.22 -24.21 -6.62
C GLU A 96 -20.08 -23.68 -7.50
N LYS A 97 -20.00 -24.11 -8.76
CA LYS A 97 -19.01 -23.61 -9.72
C LYS A 97 -19.09 -22.10 -9.94
N VAL A 98 -20.31 -21.55 -9.95
CA VAL A 98 -20.53 -20.10 -10.11
C VAL A 98 -20.14 -19.38 -8.83
N ILE A 99 -20.48 -19.92 -7.66
CA ILE A 99 -20.10 -19.35 -6.36
C ILE A 99 -18.58 -19.30 -6.24
N ASN A 100 -17.87 -20.36 -6.57
CA ASN A 100 -16.40 -20.40 -6.54
C ASN A 100 -15.79 -19.35 -7.50
N GLY A 101 -16.33 -19.22 -8.72
CA GLY A 101 -15.88 -18.19 -9.65
C GLY A 101 -16.14 -16.76 -9.13
N MET A 102 -17.24 -16.54 -8.40
CA MET A 102 -17.53 -15.25 -7.77
C MET A 102 -16.54 -14.93 -6.65
N ILE A 103 -16.20 -15.92 -5.80
CA ILE A 103 -15.22 -15.78 -4.74
C ILE A 103 -13.85 -15.44 -5.33
N GLU A 104 -13.38 -16.18 -6.32
CA GLU A 104 -12.10 -15.92 -6.98
C GLU A 104 -12.06 -14.54 -7.63
N GLY A 105 -13.15 -14.12 -8.27
CA GLY A 105 -13.28 -12.80 -8.86
C GLY A 105 -13.21 -11.68 -7.82
N ARG A 106 -13.90 -11.83 -6.67
CA ARG A 106 -13.86 -10.85 -5.57
C ARG A 106 -12.48 -10.77 -4.93
N ILE A 107 -11.83 -11.92 -4.67
CA ILE A 107 -10.45 -11.96 -4.17
C ILE A 107 -9.47 -11.32 -5.14
N SER A 108 -9.58 -11.63 -6.43
CA SER A 108 -8.72 -11.02 -7.44
C SER A 108 -8.88 -9.50 -7.50
N LYS A 109 -10.10 -8.99 -7.28
CA LYS A 109 -10.36 -7.55 -7.20
C LYS A 109 -9.73 -6.94 -5.94
N GLU A 110 -9.90 -7.56 -4.79
CA GLU A 110 -9.33 -7.12 -3.53
C GLU A 110 -7.79 -7.07 -3.61
N LEU A 111 -7.16 -8.13 -4.12
CA LEU A 111 -5.71 -8.17 -4.30
C LEU A 111 -5.19 -7.04 -5.20
N LYS A 112 -5.97 -6.61 -6.20
CA LYS A 112 -5.63 -5.43 -7.03
C LYS A 112 -5.70 -4.11 -6.25
N GLU A 113 -6.49 -4.04 -5.20
CA GLU A 113 -6.62 -2.84 -4.37
C GLU A 113 -5.54 -2.78 -3.29
N VAL A 114 -5.18 -3.95 -2.70
CA VAL A 114 -4.24 -4.00 -1.58
C VAL A 114 -2.78 -4.21 -1.99
N CYS A 115 -2.49 -4.70 -3.21
CA CYS A 115 -1.14 -4.90 -3.72
C CYS A 115 -0.70 -3.71 -4.57
N LEU A 116 0.37 -3.03 -4.17
CA LEU A 116 0.89 -1.81 -4.81
C LEU A 116 1.09 -1.97 -6.32
N VAL A 117 1.78 -3.04 -6.74
CA VAL A 117 2.14 -3.23 -8.16
C VAL A 117 0.94 -3.50 -9.07
N ASP A 118 -0.16 -4.01 -8.51
CA ASP A 118 -1.40 -4.30 -9.24
C ASP A 118 -2.36 -3.10 -9.32
N GLN A 119 -2.16 -2.09 -8.47
CA GLN A 119 -2.97 -0.87 -8.48
C GLN A 119 -2.82 -0.12 -9.80
N VAL A 120 -3.89 0.57 -10.20
CA VAL A 120 -3.82 1.56 -11.28
C VAL A 120 -2.99 2.74 -10.80
N TYR A 121 -2.01 3.14 -11.61
CA TYR A 121 -1.13 4.26 -11.29
C TYR A 121 -1.90 5.59 -11.28
N VAL A 122 -1.84 6.35 -10.19
CA VAL A 122 -2.64 7.59 -10.02
C VAL A 122 -2.32 8.67 -11.03
N LYS A 123 -1.13 8.67 -11.61
CA LYS A 123 -0.71 9.61 -12.65
C LYS A 123 -0.79 9.03 -14.07
N ALA A 124 -1.43 7.85 -14.24
CA ALA A 124 -1.61 7.25 -15.55
C ALA A 124 -2.49 8.14 -16.44
N GLU A 125 -1.97 8.56 -17.59
CA GLU A 125 -2.69 9.38 -18.57
C GLU A 125 -3.90 8.65 -19.16
N ASP A 126 -3.78 7.32 -19.35
CA ASP A 126 -4.83 6.45 -19.88
C ASP A 126 -5.81 5.94 -18.81
N GLY A 127 -5.55 6.20 -17.52
CA GLY A 127 -6.31 5.70 -16.38
C GLY A 127 -6.34 4.16 -16.26
N LYS A 128 -5.43 3.45 -16.94
CA LYS A 128 -5.38 1.98 -16.99
C LYS A 128 -3.99 1.41 -16.70
N GLN A 129 -2.94 2.20 -16.86
CA GLN A 129 -1.57 1.78 -16.59
C GLN A 129 -1.46 1.35 -15.13
N THR A 130 -0.91 0.17 -14.88
CA THR A 130 -0.63 -0.31 -13.52
C THR A 130 0.72 0.21 -13.02
N VAL A 131 0.91 0.22 -11.70
CA VAL A 131 2.20 0.53 -11.07
C VAL A 131 3.31 -0.38 -11.61
N ALA A 132 3.03 -1.68 -11.80
CA ALA A 132 3.99 -2.61 -12.41
C ALA A 132 4.46 -2.14 -13.79
N LYS A 133 3.54 -1.75 -14.68
CA LYS A 133 3.89 -1.23 -16.01
C LYS A 133 4.69 0.05 -15.95
N TYR A 134 4.33 0.96 -15.04
CA TYR A 134 5.10 2.18 -14.81
C TYR A 134 6.55 1.87 -14.40
N LEU A 135 6.75 0.96 -13.45
CA LEU A 135 8.09 0.53 -13.03
C LEU A 135 8.87 -0.16 -14.14
N ASP A 136 8.21 -0.93 -15.00
CA ASP A 136 8.84 -1.54 -16.20
C ASP A 136 9.31 -0.48 -17.20
N GLU A 137 8.53 0.58 -17.41
CA GLU A 137 8.90 1.71 -18.28
C GLU A 137 10.10 2.47 -17.72
N VAL A 138 10.09 2.76 -16.40
CA VAL A 138 11.23 3.37 -15.72
C VAL A 138 12.47 2.49 -15.86
N SER A 139 12.35 1.18 -15.63
CA SER A 139 13.44 0.22 -15.75
C SER A 139 14.06 0.22 -17.15
N LYS A 140 13.23 0.27 -18.19
CA LYS A 140 13.70 0.37 -19.59
C LYS A 140 14.40 1.70 -19.86
N ALA A 141 13.87 2.80 -19.33
CA ALA A 141 14.44 4.13 -19.55
C ALA A 141 15.82 4.30 -18.88
N VAL A 142 16.04 3.69 -17.71
CA VAL A 142 17.30 3.77 -16.98
C VAL A 142 18.28 2.62 -17.32
N GLY A 143 17.83 1.63 -18.07
CA GLY A 143 18.65 0.49 -18.51
C GLY A 143 18.98 -0.52 -17.40
N CYS A 144 18.24 -0.51 -16.29
CA CYS A 144 18.38 -1.48 -15.22
C CYS A 144 17.02 -1.77 -14.56
N THR A 145 16.93 -2.88 -13.82
CA THR A 145 15.73 -3.24 -13.09
C THR A 145 15.50 -2.27 -11.93
N VAL A 146 14.28 -1.73 -11.83
CA VAL A 146 13.82 -0.89 -10.72
C VAL A 146 12.58 -1.53 -10.11
N LYS A 147 12.66 -1.92 -8.84
CA LYS A 147 11.57 -2.54 -8.10
C LYS A 147 11.39 -1.87 -6.74
N VAL A 148 10.17 -1.89 -6.23
CA VAL A 148 9.92 -1.58 -4.83
C VAL A 148 10.21 -2.83 -4.01
N LYS A 149 11.13 -2.74 -3.06
CA LYS A 149 11.47 -3.81 -2.13
C LYS A 149 10.51 -3.85 -0.96
N ARG A 150 10.23 -2.68 -0.41
CA ARG A 150 9.28 -2.48 0.70
C ARG A 150 8.90 -1.01 0.81
N PHE A 151 7.84 -0.75 1.52
CA PHE A 151 7.45 0.61 1.91
C PHE A 151 6.92 0.62 3.34
N VAL A 152 6.89 1.81 3.93
CA VAL A 152 6.21 2.07 5.19
C VAL A 152 5.39 3.34 5.01
N ARG A 153 4.12 3.31 5.42
CA ARG A 153 3.22 4.44 5.47
C ARG A 153 2.84 4.73 6.91
N PHE A 154 2.87 5.98 7.27
CA PHE A 154 2.44 6.49 8.57
C PHE A 154 1.34 7.50 8.35
N GLU A 155 0.33 7.46 9.20
CA GLU A 155 -0.72 8.46 9.23
C GLU A 155 -0.87 9.02 10.65
N THR A 156 -1.00 10.36 10.74
CA THR A 156 -1.16 11.02 12.04
C THR A 156 -2.43 10.54 12.73
N GLY A 157 -2.29 10.05 13.97
CA GLY A 157 -3.40 9.50 14.75
C GLY A 157 -3.70 8.03 14.48
N GLU A 158 -2.92 7.34 13.63
CA GLU A 158 -3.04 5.90 13.44
C GLU A 158 -2.71 5.16 14.74
N GLY A 159 -3.59 4.23 15.14
CA GLY A 159 -3.44 3.46 16.39
C GLY A 159 -3.82 4.21 17.67
N LEU A 160 -4.24 5.47 17.59
CA LEU A 160 -4.79 6.18 18.75
C LEU A 160 -6.31 5.99 18.81
N GLU A 161 -6.83 5.68 19.99
CA GLU A 161 -8.27 5.71 20.23
C GLU A 161 -8.79 7.14 20.01
N LYS A 162 -9.68 7.29 19.04
CA LYS A 162 -10.39 8.57 18.86
C LYS A 162 -11.29 8.76 20.07
N LYS A 163 -11.00 9.74 20.94
CA LYS A 163 -11.97 10.23 21.91
C LYS A 163 -13.24 10.63 21.13
N GLN A 164 -14.33 9.93 21.37
CA GLN A 164 -15.63 10.41 20.95
C GLN A 164 -15.98 11.59 21.86
N GLU A 165 -15.60 12.78 21.46
CA GLU A 165 -16.08 14.00 22.08
C GLU A 165 -17.50 14.20 21.58
N ASP A 166 -18.46 13.99 22.47
CA ASP A 166 -19.87 14.34 22.22
C ASP A 166 -20.02 15.84 22.42
N PHE A 167 -19.73 16.58 21.35
CA PHE A 167 -19.82 18.04 21.34
C PHE A 167 -21.20 18.53 21.76
N ALA A 168 -22.28 17.78 21.48
CA ALA A 168 -23.63 18.13 21.90
C ALA A 168 -23.78 18.01 23.43
N ALA A 169 -23.18 16.99 24.05
CA ALA A 169 -23.17 16.83 25.51
C ALA A 169 -22.32 17.91 26.22
N GLU A 170 -21.16 18.26 25.62
CA GLU A 170 -20.32 19.35 26.15
C GLU A 170 -21.02 20.71 26.10
N VAL A 171 -21.66 21.07 24.99
CA VAL A 171 -22.45 22.31 24.85
C VAL A 171 -23.61 22.30 25.81
N ALA A 172 -24.35 21.19 25.96
CA ALA A 172 -25.44 21.09 26.93
C ALA A 172 -24.97 21.24 28.38
N ALA A 173 -23.79 20.71 28.72
CA ALA A 173 -23.21 20.90 30.07
C ALA A 173 -22.79 22.34 30.32
N GLN A 174 -22.27 23.06 29.34
CA GLN A 174 -21.89 24.47 29.44
C GLN A 174 -23.12 25.41 29.52
N MET A 175 -24.23 25.05 28.87
CA MET A 175 -25.46 25.85 28.93
C MET A 175 -26.23 25.68 30.22
N ASN A 176 -25.98 24.62 31.01
CA ASN A 176 -26.64 24.33 32.28
C ASN A 176 -25.75 24.61 33.49
N ALA A 177 -24.56 25.18 33.30
CA ALA A 177 -23.66 25.63 34.37
C ALA A 177 -23.75 27.15 34.57
#